data_3a1e27c39ef1fa204c176ad4bb1a8887
#
_entry.id   3a1e27c39ef1fa204c176ad4bb1a8887
#
_cell.length_a   1.000
_cell.length_b   1.000
_cell.length_c   1.000
_cell.angle_alpha   90.00
_cell.angle_beta   90.00
_cell.angle_gamma   90.00
#
_symmetry.space_group_name_H-M   'P 1'
#
loop_
_entity.id
_entity.type
_entity.pdbx_description
1 polymer ?
#
loop_
_entity_poly.entity_id
_entity_poly.type
_entity_poly.pdbx_seq_one_letter_code
_entity_poly.pdbx_strand_id
1 'polypeptide(L)'
;MSDGSCIVVNYDDATMPADGIVTIAKTVNIDGTDYTVSGILGSENWTAEDSYYDNGKTSYDRAAFANCKTIKGLRFADGSGVTWIGDHAFRFCSNLKTIENIPSELNDIQSWCFEGTALESVDLSNTNVTIMKDGVFYNNTSLTSIQLPNKLENFWDNAFYGCTALNNIVMPSTVVGIYNNVFEGCTSLSNVTFNDSYTTLGHHVFKKCPLAAVTFPNTLNSIGEYAFESTNLNTVDLSNTQITSLPNGSFYNCEQLSDVKLPKALTYIGDHAFYKSPITSITFPPTLQKIDAWAFQNAHFKNVVIPTQCSLIEQGAFSDNANLTTVFVNGLECYLAYKAFWSCPKLTDIYITSNKEPVAGRYGFPFDNNPKVHVMMDFVGIFSELKTSENYNPCNTTHFDSDFSLTLGKEWTTFTSAYNLDFSGYEDLTAYTAKYNEANDAVALTPVKKVAAHTGLILKGVKGETYTLPILDSNEDGLDAVTDNQLVDCVDAVWSSNSNEDYFLSGGKFVKSINAGWALPGKSFLYISSGRVNQSESPLRVYVDNTATAINGITNNPVVKDEAYYNLQGVKVQRPQHGVFIHNGKKVVLK
;
A
#
# COMPACT_ATOMS: atom_id res chain seq x y z
N MET A 1 -6.48 -14.35 -51.79
CA MET A 1 -5.18 -14.79 -51.22
C MET A 1 -4.77 -16.11 -51.86
N SER A 2 -3.51 -16.41 -51.98
CA SER A 2 -2.99 -17.63 -52.66
C SER A 2 -3.31 -18.93 -51.91
N ASP A 3 -3.86 -18.86 -50.69
CA ASP A 3 -4.19 -19.99 -49.81
C ASP A 3 -5.66 -20.44 -49.88
N GLY A 4 -6.45 -19.89 -50.80
CA GLY A 4 -7.88 -20.20 -50.93
C GLY A 4 -8.76 -19.50 -49.90
N SER A 5 -8.27 -18.43 -49.23
CA SER A 5 -9.04 -17.60 -48.33
C SER A 5 -9.36 -16.22 -48.92
N CYS A 6 -10.35 -15.54 -48.35
CA CYS A 6 -10.70 -14.15 -48.65
C CYS A 6 -10.92 -13.36 -47.33
N ILE A 7 -10.99 -12.04 -47.44
CA ILE A 7 -11.24 -11.14 -46.31
C ILE A 7 -12.38 -10.19 -46.61
N VAL A 8 -13.08 -9.70 -45.60
CA VAL A 8 -14.06 -8.62 -45.70
C VAL A 8 -13.31 -7.30 -45.77
N VAL A 9 -13.47 -6.54 -46.87
CA VAL A 9 -12.69 -5.30 -47.11
C VAL A 9 -13.49 -4.03 -46.95
N ASN A 10 -14.81 -4.06 -47.12
CA ASN A 10 -15.67 -2.89 -47.01
C ASN A 10 -17.15 -3.30 -46.90
N TYR A 11 -18.02 -2.34 -46.53
CA TYR A 11 -19.47 -2.49 -46.56
C TYR A 11 -20.11 -1.48 -47.52
N ASP A 12 -21.35 -1.78 -47.95
CA ASP A 12 -22.16 -0.87 -48.72
C ASP A 12 -23.48 -0.57 -47.97
N ASP A 13 -23.69 0.69 -47.59
CA ASP A 13 -24.90 1.13 -46.88
C ASP A 13 -26.18 0.78 -47.63
N ALA A 14 -26.18 0.77 -48.99
CA ALA A 14 -27.32 0.42 -49.82
C ALA A 14 -27.75 -1.05 -49.70
N THR A 15 -26.81 -1.93 -49.34
CA THR A 15 -27.04 -3.38 -49.16
C THR A 15 -27.18 -3.81 -47.69
N MET A 16 -27.13 -2.88 -46.76
CA MET A 16 -27.25 -3.16 -45.34
C MET A 16 -28.58 -3.80 -45.00
N PRO A 17 -28.64 -4.92 -44.24
CA PRO A 17 -29.89 -5.54 -43.84
C PRO A 17 -30.81 -4.56 -43.08
N ALA A 18 -32.14 -4.65 -43.32
CA ALA A 18 -33.11 -3.74 -42.75
C ALA A 18 -33.14 -3.76 -41.20
N ASP A 19 -32.76 -4.89 -40.57
CA ASP A 19 -32.60 -5.02 -39.12
C ASP A 19 -31.25 -4.47 -38.60
N GLY A 20 -30.30 -4.20 -39.53
CA GLY A 20 -28.96 -3.71 -39.22
C GLY A 20 -28.03 -4.79 -38.71
N ILE A 21 -28.36 -6.08 -38.84
CA ILE A 21 -27.50 -7.20 -38.43
C ILE A 21 -26.68 -7.69 -39.61
N VAL A 22 -25.36 -7.50 -39.55
CA VAL A 22 -24.42 -7.98 -40.56
C VAL A 22 -23.96 -9.38 -40.18
N THR A 23 -24.13 -10.35 -41.14
CA THR A 23 -23.64 -11.70 -40.96
C THR A 23 -22.37 -11.92 -41.77
N ILE A 24 -21.26 -12.23 -41.14
CA ILE A 24 -20.01 -12.63 -41.77
C ILE A 24 -20.14 -14.11 -42.20
N ALA A 25 -20.19 -14.34 -43.50
CA ALA A 25 -20.35 -15.67 -44.06
C ALA A 25 -19.13 -16.56 -43.78
N LYS A 26 -19.32 -17.89 -43.76
CA LYS A 26 -18.24 -18.86 -43.66
C LYS A 26 -17.40 -18.89 -44.94
N THR A 27 -18.10 -18.89 -46.06
CA THR A 27 -17.47 -18.93 -47.40
C THR A 27 -18.17 -17.92 -48.30
N VAL A 28 -17.45 -17.45 -49.30
CA VAL A 28 -17.96 -16.62 -50.40
C VAL A 28 -17.60 -17.26 -51.73
N ASN A 29 -18.59 -17.41 -52.61
CA ASN A 29 -18.36 -17.92 -53.97
C ASN A 29 -17.93 -16.76 -54.88
N ILE A 30 -16.76 -16.88 -55.48
CA ILE A 30 -16.23 -15.92 -56.44
C ILE A 30 -15.92 -16.70 -57.72
N ASP A 31 -16.62 -16.38 -58.81
CA ASP A 31 -16.47 -17.01 -60.12
C ASP A 31 -16.51 -18.56 -60.10
N GLY A 32 -17.40 -19.12 -59.28
CA GLY A 32 -17.59 -20.56 -59.14
C GLY A 32 -16.65 -21.26 -58.14
N THR A 33 -15.77 -20.54 -57.50
CA THR A 33 -14.87 -21.05 -56.44
C THR A 33 -15.27 -20.55 -55.09
N ASP A 34 -15.39 -21.46 -54.08
CA ASP A 34 -15.68 -21.12 -52.71
C ASP A 34 -14.41 -20.76 -51.94
N TYR A 35 -14.37 -19.58 -51.36
CA TYR A 35 -13.28 -19.08 -50.54
C TYR A 35 -13.73 -18.96 -49.08
N THR A 36 -12.93 -19.45 -48.16
CA THR A 36 -13.20 -19.27 -46.71
C THR A 36 -12.92 -17.83 -46.29
N VAL A 37 -13.86 -17.20 -45.55
CA VAL A 37 -13.63 -15.87 -44.95
C VAL A 37 -12.73 -16.04 -43.74
N SER A 38 -11.49 -15.54 -43.82
CA SER A 38 -10.45 -15.71 -42.81
C SER A 38 -10.24 -14.48 -41.92
N GLY A 39 -10.73 -13.30 -42.31
CA GLY A 39 -10.52 -12.06 -41.53
C GLY A 39 -11.39 -10.89 -41.98
N ILE A 40 -11.36 -9.83 -41.21
CA ILE A 40 -11.99 -8.53 -41.46
C ILE A 40 -10.90 -7.48 -41.56
N LEU A 41 -10.88 -6.71 -42.65
CA LEU A 41 -9.83 -5.75 -42.95
C LEU A 41 -9.77 -4.62 -41.93
N GLY A 42 -8.55 -4.27 -41.49
CA GLY A 42 -8.22 -3.10 -40.72
C GLY A 42 -7.55 -1.99 -41.52
N SER A 43 -7.26 -0.88 -40.89
CA SER A 43 -6.58 0.27 -41.51
C SER A 43 -5.08 0.02 -41.75
N GLU A 44 -4.43 -0.86 -41.00
CA GLU A 44 -2.99 -1.16 -41.13
C GLU A 44 -2.56 -1.77 -42.47
N ASN A 45 -3.48 -2.35 -43.21
CA ASN A 45 -3.17 -2.98 -44.48
C ASN A 45 -3.06 -2.00 -45.66
N TRP A 46 -3.09 -0.71 -45.38
CA TRP A 46 -2.97 0.35 -46.38
C TRP A 46 -1.55 0.94 -46.37
N THR A 47 -0.93 1.01 -47.54
CA THR A 47 0.39 1.59 -47.73
C THR A 47 0.31 3.13 -47.75
N ALA A 48 1.42 3.81 -47.44
CA ALA A 48 1.50 5.27 -47.50
C ALA A 48 1.17 5.85 -48.91
N GLU A 49 1.29 5.06 -49.95
CA GLU A 49 0.95 5.42 -51.35
C GLU A 49 -0.57 5.55 -51.53
N ASP A 50 -1.37 4.77 -50.81
CA ASP A 50 -2.83 4.82 -50.89
C ASP A 50 -3.43 6.08 -50.25
N SER A 51 -2.68 6.78 -49.37
CA SER A 51 -3.13 7.99 -48.71
C SER A 51 -3.22 9.24 -49.60
N TYR A 52 -2.62 9.19 -50.80
CA TYR A 52 -2.50 10.36 -51.68
C TYR A 52 -3.75 10.62 -52.54
N TYR A 53 -4.66 9.66 -52.68
CA TYR A 53 -5.77 9.74 -53.63
C TYR A 53 -7.17 9.81 -53.02
N ASP A 54 -7.33 9.89 -51.71
CA ASP A 54 -8.65 9.77 -51.09
C ASP A 54 -9.14 11.09 -50.47
N ASN A 55 -9.99 11.78 -51.19
CA ASN A 55 -10.92 12.88 -50.90
C ASN A 55 -11.10 13.30 -49.41
N GLY A 56 -10.02 13.38 -48.64
CA GLY A 56 -10.05 13.88 -47.25
C GLY A 56 -10.41 12.85 -46.18
N LYS A 57 -10.50 11.56 -46.51
CA LYS A 57 -10.61 10.49 -45.51
C LYS A 57 -9.25 10.25 -44.84
N THR A 58 -9.25 10.15 -43.54
CA THR A 58 -8.05 9.72 -42.77
C THR A 58 -7.79 8.22 -43.01
N SER A 59 -6.56 7.77 -42.81
CA SER A 59 -6.22 6.33 -42.90
C SER A 59 -7.14 5.43 -42.07
N TYR A 60 -7.66 5.95 -40.94
CA TYR A 60 -8.54 5.24 -40.02
C TYR A 60 -9.97 5.03 -40.56
N ASP A 61 -10.46 5.83 -41.51
CA ASP A 61 -11.80 5.72 -42.07
C ASP A 61 -11.90 4.64 -43.19
N ARG A 62 -10.81 3.91 -43.43
CA ARG A 62 -10.68 2.93 -44.49
C ARG A 62 -10.82 1.48 -44.04
N ALA A 63 -10.92 1.25 -42.71
CA ALA A 63 -11.21 -0.08 -42.19
C ALA A 63 -12.62 -0.56 -42.54
N ALA A 64 -12.84 -1.86 -42.64
CA ALA A 64 -14.01 -2.47 -43.29
C ALA A 64 -15.38 -1.88 -42.92
N PHE A 65 -15.60 -1.55 -41.64
CA PHE A 65 -16.87 -1.00 -41.13
C PHE A 65 -16.70 0.33 -40.36
N ALA A 66 -15.51 0.95 -40.41
CA ALA A 66 -15.27 2.17 -39.65
C ALA A 66 -16.33 3.24 -39.93
N ASN A 67 -16.83 3.90 -38.86
CA ASN A 67 -17.90 4.92 -38.92
C ASN A 67 -19.27 4.43 -39.45
N CYS A 68 -19.50 3.13 -39.61
CA CYS A 68 -20.81 2.61 -40.04
C CYS A 68 -21.87 2.87 -38.94
N LYS A 69 -22.85 3.74 -39.24
CA LYS A 69 -23.94 4.09 -38.32
C LYS A 69 -25.17 3.20 -38.50
N THR A 70 -25.20 2.39 -39.56
CA THR A 70 -26.34 1.52 -39.93
C THR A 70 -26.24 0.15 -39.25
N ILE A 71 -25.00 -0.35 -38.96
CA ILE A 71 -24.81 -1.61 -38.25
C ILE A 71 -25.27 -1.55 -36.81
N LYS A 72 -26.12 -2.50 -36.39
CA LYS A 72 -26.62 -2.66 -35.01
C LYS A 72 -26.15 -3.95 -34.36
N GLY A 73 -25.83 -4.98 -35.15
CA GLY A 73 -25.32 -6.25 -34.68
C GLY A 73 -24.36 -6.88 -35.71
N LEU A 74 -23.38 -7.61 -35.19
CA LEU A 74 -22.46 -8.43 -35.96
C LEU A 74 -22.72 -9.89 -35.60
N ARG A 75 -22.88 -10.75 -36.62
CA ARG A 75 -23.03 -12.20 -36.44
C ARG A 75 -22.04 -12.93 -37.30
N PHE A 76 -21.37 -13.93 -36.75
CA PHE A 76 -20.56 -14.86 -37.53
C PHE A 76 -21.40 -16.09 -37.85
N ALA A 77 -21.33 -16.57 -39.10
CA ALA A 77 -21.99 -17.80 -39.51
C ALA A 77 -21.40 -19.02 -38.75
N ASP A 78 -22.22 -20.05 -38.55
CA ASP A 78 -21.77 -21.27 -37.87
C ASP A 78 -20.57 -21.90 -38.58
N GLY A 79 -19.51 -22.17 -37.79
CA GLY A 79 -18.24 -22.68 -38.32
C GLY A 79 -17.46 -21.65 -39.15
N SER A 80 -17.63 -20.37 -38.87
CA SER A 80 -16.85 -19.28 -39.45
C SER A 80 -15.34 -19.54 -39.25
N GLY A 81 -14.55 -19.30 -40.31
CA GLY A 81 -13.09 -19.44 -40.30
C GLY A 81 -12.35 -18.14 -39.98
N VAL A 82 -13.03 -17.12 -39.43
CA VAL A 82 -12.40 -15.84 -39.11
C VAL A 82 -11.44 -16.02 -37.92
N THR A 83 -10.17 -15.73 -38.19
CA THR A 83 -9.08 -15.84 -37.19
C THR A 83 -8.62 -14.49 -36.68
N TRP A 84 -8.89 -13.40 -37.39
CA TRP A 84 -8.49 -12.06 -36.98
C TRP A 84 -9.50 -10.99 -37.40
N ILE A 85 -9.54 -9.88 -36.62
CA ILE A 85 -10.29 -8.66 -36.91
C ILE A 85 -9.31 -7.50 -36.86
N GLY A 86 -9.24 -6.73 -37.94
CA GLY A 86 -8.21 -5.73 -38.16
C GLY A 86 -8.35 -4.48 -37.36
N ASP A 87 -7.30 -3.70 -37.40
CA ASP A 87 -7.17 -2.40 -36.72
C ASP A 87 -8.29 -1.43 -37.14
N HIS A 88 -8.98 -0.80 -36.17
CA HIS A 88 -10.10 0.12 -36.40
C HIS A 88 -11.32 -0.48 -37.17
N ALA A 89 -11.44 -1.79 -37.35
CA ALA A 89 -12.43 -2.42 -38.25
C ALA A 89 -13.88 -1.97 -37.96
N PHE A 90 -14.26 -1.76 -36.72
CA PHE A 90 -15.59 -1.31 -36.31
C PHE A 90 -15.55 0.03 -35.51
N ARG A 91 -14.47 0.78 -35.69
CA ARG A 91 -14.29 2.07 -35.01
C ARG A 91 -15.51 2.98 -35.25
N PHE A 92 -16.02 3.57 -34.17
CA PHE A 92 -17.17 4.48 -34.21
C PHE A 92 -18.44 3.94 -34.84
N CYS A 93 -18.64 2.63 -34.90
CA CYS A 93 -19.92 2.00 -35.18
C CYS A 93 -20.87 2.23 -34.00
N SER A 94 -21.33 3.46 -33.82
CA SER A 94 -22.04 3.91 -32.60
C SER A 94 -23.42 3.29 -32.37
N ASN A 95 -23.92 2.47 -33.29
CA ASN A 95 -25.16 1.69 -33.15
C ASN A 95 -24.91 0.19 -32.99
N LEU A 96 -23.65 -0.29 -33.09
CA LEU A 96 -23.29 -1.69 -32.92
C LEU A 96 -23.41 -2.11 -31.45
N LYS A 97 -24.42 -2.92 -31.14
CA LYS A 97 -24.78 -3.33 -29.78
C LYS A 97 -24.39 -4.76 -29.44
N THR A 98 -24.38 -5.65 -30.42
CA THR A 98 -24.19 -7.09 -30.20
C THR A 98 -23.20 -7.69 -31.16
N ILE A 99 -22.45 -8.70 -30.67
CA ILE A 99 -21.62 -9.60 -31.47
C ILE A 99 -22.05 -11.02 -31.13
N GLU A 100 -22.47 -11.79 -32.12
CA GLU A 100 -22.98 -13.15 -31.94
C GLU A 100 -22.13 -14.20 -32.65
N ASN A 101 -22.05 -15.41 -32.08
CA ASN A 101 -21.35 -16.57 -32.64
C ASN A 101 -19.87 -16.30 -32.94
N ILE A 102 -19.17 -15.61 -32.02
CA ILE A 102 -17.74 -15.31 -32.17
C ILE A 102 -16.97 -16.63 -32.38
N PRO A 103 -16.17 -16.76 -33.45
CA PRO A 103 -15.48 -18.02 -33.77
C PRO A 103 -14.45 -18.38 -32.70
N SER A 104 -14.38 -19.67 -32.33
CA SER A 104 -13.33 -20.17 -31.40
C SER A 104 -11.92 -20.04 -32.00
N GLU A 105 -11.81 -19.99 -33.34
CA GLU A 105 -10.55 -19.83 -34.06
C GLU A 105 -10.00 -18.39 -33.99
N LEU A 106 -10.82 -17.41 -33.57
CA LEU A 106 -10.40 -16.02 -33.43
C LEU A 106 -9.24 -15.94 -32.44
N ASN A 107 -8.09 -15.46 -32.89
CA ASN A 107 -6.86 -15.37 -32.11
C ASN A 107 -6.27 -13.95 -32.07
N ASP A 108 -6.76 -13.04 -32.92
CA ASP A 108 -6.28 -11.67 -32.97
C ASP A 108 -7.43 -10.68 -33.19
N ILE A 109 -7.57 -9.74 -32.25
CA ILE A 109 -8.39 -8.53 -32.37
C ILE A 109 -7.42 -7.37 -32.28
N GLN A 110 -7.27 -6.63 -33.38
CA GLN A 110 -6.26 -5.59 -33.47
C GLN A 110 -6.69 -4.30 -32.81
N SER A 111 -5.75 -3.33 -32.75
CA SER A 111 -5.90 -2.11 -31.96
C SER A 111 -7.11 -1.29 -32.39
N TRP A 112 -7.79 -0.64 -31.45
CA TRP A 112 -8.92 0.27 -31.67
C TRP A 112 -10.11 -0.35 -32.44
N CYS A 113 -10.14 -1.68 -32.56
CA CYS A 113 -11.08 -2.40 -33.39
C CYS A 113 -12.53 -2.04 -33.10
N PHE A 114 -12.93 -1.95 -31.85
CA PHE A 114 -14.29 -1.61 -31.41
C PHE A 114 -14.35 -0.26 -30.69
N GLU A 115 -13.43 0.67 -30.95
CA GLU A 115 -13.47 1.99 -30.34
C GLU A 115 -14.81 2.70 -30.57
N GLY A 116 -15.43 3.21 -29.49
CA GLY A 116 -16.62 4.05 -29.57
C GLY A 116 -17.85 3.35 -30.13
N THR A 117 -17.98 2.04 -29.96
CA THR A 117 -19.20 1.30 -30.29
C THR A 117 -20.22 1.37 -29.16
N ALA A 118 -21.44 0.90 -29.39
CA ALA A 118 -22.50 0.79 -28.40
C ALA A 118 -22.66 -0.62 -27.83
N LEU A 119 -21.62 -1.44 -27.89
CA LEU A 119 -21.63 -2.83 -27.40
C LEU A 119 -22.10 -2.85 -25.94
N GLU A 120 -23.07 -3.69 -25.65
CA GLU A 120 -23.68 -3.85 -24.31
C GLU A 120 -23.00 -5.00 -23.53
N SER A 121 -22.62 -6.06 -24.22
CA SER A 121 -21.84 -7.18 -23.70
C SER A 121 -21.06 -7.89 -24.80
N VAL A 122 -19.94 -8.55 -24.43
CA VAL A 122 -19.11 -9.35 -25.37
C VAL A 122 -18.66 -10.63 -24.66
N ASP A 123 -18.76 -11.77 -25.35
CA ASP A 123 -18.23 -13.05 -24.86
C ASP A 123 -17.07 -13.53 -25.74
N LEU A 124 -15.84 -13.39 -25.23
CA LEU A 124 -14.61 -13.86 -25.87
C LEU A 124 -14.05 -15.13 -25.21
N SER A 125 -14.77 -15.74 -24.25
CA SER A 125 -14.26 -16.83 -23.39
C SER A 125 -13.79 -18.05 -24.16
N ASN A 126 -14.38 -18.31 -25.33
CA ASN A 126 -14.06 -19.45 -26.17
C ASN A 126 -13.04 -19.14 -27.29
N THR A 127 -12.51 -17.91 -27.33
CA THR A 127 -11.55 -17.51 -28.36
C THR A 127 -10.10 -17.87 -27.97
N ASN A 128 -9.19 -17.77 -28.96
CA ASN A 128 -7.76 -17.97 -28.75
C ASN A 128 -6.98 -16.65 -28.58
N VAL A 129 -7.66 -15.55 -28.34
CA VAL A 129 -7.03 -14.24 -28.14
C VAL A 129 -6.18 -14.26 -26.86
N THR A 130 -4.91 -13.85 -26.98
CA THR A 130 -3.95 -13.79 -25.86
C THR A 130 -3.63 -12.36 -25.42
N ILE A 131 -3.95 -11.37 -26.25
CA ILE A 131 -3.68 -9.95 -25.99
C ILE A 131 -4.91 -9.12 -26.27
N MET A 132 -5.38 -8.33 -25.29
CA MET A 132 -6.25 -7.19 -25.53
C MET A 132 -5.39 -6.03 -25.97
N LYS A 133 -5.36 -5.75 -27.28
CA LYS A 133 -4.50 -4.73 -27.89
C LYS A 133 -4.95 -3.30 -27.53
N ASP A 134 -4.16 -2.31 -27.98
CA ASP A 134 -4.42 -0.91 -27.65
C ASP A 134 -5.82 -0.47 -28.05
N GLY A 135 -6.53 0.13 -27.10
CA GLY A 135 -7.84 0.75 -27.33
C GLY A 135 -8.93 -0.16 -27.90
N VAL A 136 -8.81 -1.50 -27.85
CA VAL A 136 -9.78 -2.44 -28.47
C VAL A 136 -11.22 -2.07 -28.16
N PHE A 137 -11.54 -1.71 -26.91
CA PHE A 137 -12.86 -1.28 -26.46
C PHE A 137 -12.87 0.16 -25.93
N TYR A 138 -11.98 1.02 -26.43
CA TYR A 138 -11.88 2.41 -26.01
C TYR A 138 -13.25 3.14 -26.13
N ASN A 139 -13.70 3.83 -25.07
CA ASN A 139 -14.96 4.57 -25.02
C ASN A 139 -16.23 3.76 -25.37
N ASN A 140 -16.24 2.46 -25.06
CA ASN A 140 -17.46 1.65 -25.12
C ASN A 140 -18.34 1.94 -23.90
N THR A 141 -19.02 3.09 -23.91
CA THR A 141 -19.74 3.62 -22.73
C THR A 141 -20.98 2.81 -22.34
N SER A 142 -21.45 1.91 -23.22
CA SER A 142 -22.59 1.01 -22.97
C SER A 142 -22.16 -0.39 -22.52
N LEU A 143 -20.86 -0.71 -22.55
CA LEU A 143 -20.36 -2.05 -22.23
C LEU A 143 -20.48 -2.32 -20.72
N THR A 144 -21.44 -3.15 -20.34
CA THR A 144 -21.71 -3.48 -18.94
C THR A 144 -20.92 -4.70 -18.46
N SER A 145 -20.62 -5.63 -19.37
CA SER A 145 -19.92 -6.87 -19.04
C SER A 145 -19.12 -7.42 -20.20
N ILE A 146 -18.02 -8.11 -19.89
CA ILE A 146 -17.22 -8.86 -20.87
C ILE A 146 -16.77 -10.18 -20.27
N GLN A 147 -16.88 -11.26 -21.05
CA GLN A 147 -16.23 -12.54 -20.75
C GLN A 147 -14.88 -12.56 -21.47
N LEU A 148 -13.79 -12.50 -20.71
CA LEU A 148 -12.44 -12.45 -21.26
C LEU A 148 -11.98 -13.83 -21.79
N PRO A 149 -11.07 -13.86 -22.77
CA PRO A 149 -10.48 -15.10 -23.26
C PRO A 149 -9.75 -15.87 -22.14
N ASN A 150 -9.96 -17.18 -22.05
CA ASN A 150 -9.30 -18.03 -21.04
C ASN A 150 -7.77 -18.11 -21.21
N LYS A 151 -7.24 -17.71 -22.40
CA LYS A 151 -5.80 -17.69 -22.72
C LYS A 151 -5.20 -16.28 -22.69
N LEU A 152 -5.96 -15.29 -22.21
CA LEU A 152 -5.50 -13.91 -22.19
C LEU A 152 -4.29 -13.75 -21.25
N GLU A 153 -3.22 -13.14 -21.76
CA GLU A 153 -1.96 -12.93 -21.05
C GLU A 153 -1.75 -11.45 -20.68
N ASN A 154 -2.15 -10.53 -21.57
CA ASN A 154 -1.90 -9.10 -21.38
C ASN A 154 -3.04 -8.21 -21.87
N PHE A 155 -3.19 -7.08 -21.16
CA PHE A 155 -3.95 -5.92 -21.65
C PHE A 155 -2.95 -4.83 -22.04
N TRP A 156 -3.04 -4.38 -23.30
CA TRP A 156 -2.25 -3.25 -23.79
C TRP A 156 -2.93 -1.92 -23.49
N ASP A 157 -2.27 -0.82 -23.85
CA ASP A 157 -2.68 0.52 -23.44
C ASP A 157 -4.13 0.84 -23.85
N ASN A 158 -4.86 1.48 -22.94
CA ASN A 158 -6.22 1.98 -23.19
C ASN A 158 -7.28 0.93 -23.56
N ALA A 159 -7.03 -0.37 -23.41
CA ALA A 159 -7.92 -1.42 -23.95
C ALA A 159 -9.40 -1.25 -23.56
N PHE A 160 -9.70 -0.74 -22.37
CA PHE A 160 -11.05 -0.43 -21.85
C PHE A 160 -11.18 1.00 -21.36
N TYR A 161 -10.34 1.92 -21.81
CA TYR A 161 -10.42 3.33 -21.40
C TYR A 161 -11.82 3.89 -21.62
N GLY A 162 -12.40 4.51 -20.60
CA GLY A 162 -13.70 5.17 -20.72
C GLY A 162 -14.91 4.25 -20.88
N CYS A 163 -14.79 2.95 -20.57
CA CYS A 163 -15.94 2.02 -20.51
C CYS A 163 -16.77 2.30 -19.27
N THR A 164 -17.51 3.39 -19.28
CA THR A 164 -18.17 3.95 -18.08
C THR A 164 -19.26 3.06 -17.48
N ALA A 165 -19.87 2.15 -18.25
CA ALA A 165 -20.87 1.20 -17.76
C ALA A 165 -20.27 -0.11 -17.25
N LEU A 166 -18.99 -0.39 -17.51
CA LEU A 166 -18.33 -1.63 -17.06
C LEU A 166 -18.26 -1.67 -15.53
N ASN A 167 -18.93 -2.64 -14.92
CA ASN A 167 -19.09 -2.67 -13.47
C ASN A 167 -18.25 -3.75 -12.77
N ASN A 168 -17.84 -4.78 -13.49
CA ASN A 168 -17.04 -5.87 -12.96
C ASN A 168 -16.15 -6.46 -14.05
N ILE A 169 -14.97 -6.93 -13.68
CA ILE A 169 -14.07 -7.68 -14.55
C ILE A 169 -13.40 -8.82 -13.77
N VAL A 170 -13.43 -10.01 -14.34
CA VAL A 170 -12.77 -11.20 -13.78
C VAL A 170 -11.53 -11.50 -14.61
N MET A 171 -10.36 -11.39 -14.00
CA MET A 171 -9.07 -11.63 -14.67
C MET A 171 -8.82 -13.13 -14.79
N PRO A 172 -8.59 -13.65 -16.00
CA PRO A 172 -8.12 -15.01 -16.18
C PRO A 172 -6.80 -15.28 -15.44
N SER A 173 -6.58 -16.51 -15.00
CA SER A 173 -5.34 -16.88 -14.28
C SER A 173 -4.07 -16.79 -15.12
N THR A 174 -4.19 -16.64 -16.42
CA THR A 174 -3.09 -16.49 -17.39
C THR A 174 -2.58 -15.05 -17.50
N VAL A 175 -3.34 -14.06 -17.01
CA VAL A 175 -2.96 -12.64 -17.14
C VAL A 175 -1.79 -12.34 -16.21
N VAL A 176 -0.73 -11.76 -16.79
CA VAL A 176 0.51 -11.38 -16.10
C VAL A 176 0.77 -9.86 -16.08
N GLY A 177 0.15 -9.09 -16.98
CA GLY A 177 0.35 -7.65 -17.08
C GLY A 177 -0.89 -6.86 -17.52
N ILE A 178 -1.07 -5.68 -16.93
CA ILE A 178 -2.01 -4.65 -17.38
C ILE A 178 -1.18 -3.39 -17.64
N TYR A 179 -1.21 -2.89 -18.88
CA TYR A 179 -0.41 -1.73 -19.27
C TYR A 179 -1.15 -0.42 -18.97
N ASN A 180 -0.83 0.66 -19.67
CA ASN A 180 -1.27 1.99 -19.22
C ASN A 180 -2.75 2.26 -19.53
N ASN A 181 -3.42 2.98 -18.66
CA ASN A 181 -4.78 3.52 -18.82
C ASN A 181 -5.86 2.47 -19.12
N VAL A 182 -5.59 1.17 -18.91
CA VAL A 182 -6.47 0.09 -19.38
C VAL A 182 -7.91 0.26 -18.93
N PHE A 183 -8.14 0.63 -17.68
CA PHE A 183 -9.47 0.87 -17.11
C PHE A 183 -9.68 2.32 -16.66
N GLU A 184 -8.84 3.26 -17.12
CA GLU A 184 -9.02 4.68 -16.76
C GLU A 184 -10.41 5.16 -17.16
N GLY A 185 -11.10 5.78 -16.23
CA GLY A 185 -12.45 6.33 -16.47
C GLY A 185 -13.57 5.28 -16.54
N CYS A 186 -13.34 4.04 -16.13
CA CYS A 186 -14.40 3.04 -15.93
C CYS A 186 -15.19 3.36 -14.66
N THR A 187 -16.04 4.39 -14.71
CA THR A 187 -16.70 5.00 -13.55
C THR A 187 -17.75 4.13 -12.86
N SER A 188 -18.05 2.96 -13.39
CA SER A 188 -18.89 1.94 -12.73
C SER A 188 -18.07 0.75 -12.21
N LEU A 189 -16.77 0.65 -12.51
CA LEU A 189 -15.94 -0.50 -12.16
C LEU A 189 -15.63 -0.48 -10.66
N SER A 190 -16.40 -1.21 -9.89
CA SER A 190 -16.29 -1.25 -8.43
C SER A 190 -15.58 -2.48 -7.88
N ASN A 191 -15.33 -3.49 -8.74
CA ASN A 191 -14.69 -4.74 -8.33
C ASN A 191 -13.73 -5.26 -9.40
N VAL A 192 -12.54 -5.65 -8.97
CA VAL A 192 -11.49 -6.29 -9.77
C VAL A 192 -10.87 -7.40 -8.95
N THR A 193 -10.75 -8.59 -9.52
CA THR A 193 -10.06 -9.72 -8.87
C THR A 193 -8.78 -10.04 -9.63
N PHE A 194 -7.64 -9.90 -8.97
CA PHE A 194 -6.34 -10.32 -9.50
C PHE A 194 -6.07 -11.80 -9.23
N ASN A 195 -5.30 -12.42 -10.08
CA ASN A 195 -4.74 -13.77 -9.86
C ASN A 195 -3.31 -13.68 -9.31
N ASP A 196 -2.76 -14.81 -8.86
CA ASP A 196 -1.42 -14.89 -8.25
C ASP A 196 -0.25 -14.82 -9.27
N SER A 197 -0.53 -14.71 -10.56
CA SER A 197 0.49 -14.58 -11.63
C SER A 197 0.86 -13.11 -11.91
N TYR A 198 0.15 -12.18 -11.32
CA TYR A 198 0.29 -10.76 -11.59
C TYR A 198 1.61 -10.21 -11.08
N THR A 199 2.34 -9.48 -11.94
CA THR A 199 3.63 -8.88 -11.54
C THR A 199 3.66 -7.37 -11.65
N THR A 200 2.93 -6.78 -12.61
CA THR A 200 3.02 -5.34 -12.89
C THR A 200 1.68 -4.70 -13.21
N LEU A 201 1.47 -3.49 -12.71
CA LEU A 201 0.41 -2.57 -13.10
C LEU A 201 1.00 -1.36 -13.80
N GLY A 202 0.46 -0.98 -14.95
CA GLY A 202 0.86 0.21 -15.69
C GLY A 202 0.39 1.52 -15.06
N HIS A 203 0.69 2.62 -15.73
CA HIS A 203 0.26 3.96 -15.32
C HIS A 203 -1.26 4.14 -15.49
N HIS A 204 -1.92 4.87 -14.57
CA HIS A 204 -3.33 5.25 -14.63
C HIS A 204 -4.33 4.09 -14.77
N VAL A 205 -3.94 2.84 -14.48
CA VAL A 205 -4.75 1.65 -14.80
C VAL A 205 -6.17 1.74 -14.28
N PHE A 206 -6.37 2.14 -13.02
CA PHE A 206 -7.68 2.26 -12.37
C PHE A 206 -8.05 3.70 -11.99
N LYS A 207 -7.42 4.67 -12.64
CA LYS A 207 -7.72 6.08 -12.40
C LYS A 207 -9.20 6.37 -12.60
N LYS A 208 -9.85 6.97 -11.58
CA LYS A 208 -11.29 7.28 -11.54
C LYS A 208 -12.22 6.06 -11.55
N CYS A 209 -11.73 4.85 -11.23
CA CYS A 209 -12.57 3.69 -10.97
C CYS A 209 -13.03 3.71 -9.50
N PRO A 210 -14.33 3.49 -9.19
CA PRO A 210 -14.83 3.53 -7.82
C PRO A 210 -14.53 2.24 -7.04
N LEU A 211 -13.32 1.70 -7.17
CA LEU A 211 -12.88 0.49 -6.45
C LEU A 211 -12.88 0.76 -4.95
N ALA A 212 -13.65 -0.02 -4.18
CA ALA A 212 -13.71 0.10 -2.71
C ALA A 212 -12.69 -0.78 -1.99
N ALA A 213 -12.28 -1.88 -2.60
CA ALA A 213 -11.28 -2.80 -2.09
C ALA A 213 -10.53 -3.50 -3.23
N VAL A 214 -9.26 -3.81 -3.00
CA VAL A 214 -8.41 -4.57 -3.91
C VAL A 214 -7.54 -5.51 -3.08
N THR A 215 -7.46 -6.78 -3.50
CA THR A 215 -6.49 -7.74 -2.95
C THR A 215 -5.29 -7.81 -3.89
N PHE A 216 -4.13 -7.41 -3.41
CA PHE A 216 -2.89 -7.42 -4.19
C PHE A 216 -2.20 -8.78 -4.07
N PRO A 217 -1.78 -9.40 -5.20
CA PRO A 217 -1.06 -10.66 -5.15
C PRO A 217 0.38 -10.48 -4.63
N ASN A 218 0.91 -11.52 -4.00
CA ASN A 218 2.28 -11.51 -3.44
C ASN A 218 3.36 -11.38 -4.52
N THR A 219 3.04 -11.65 -5.75
CA THR A 219 3.93 -11.54 -6.93
C THR A 219 4.05 -10.13 -7.47
N LEU A 220 3.16 -9.21 -7.06
CA LEU A 220 3.17 -7.83 -7.54
C LEU A 220 4.46 -7.12 -7.12
N ASN A 221 5.23 -6.65 -8.10
CA ASN A 221 6.51 -5.98 -7.88
C ASN A 221 6.54 -4.52 -8.35
N SER A 222 5.54 -4.10 -9.13
CA SER A 222 5.45 -2.74 -9.64
C SER A 222 4.02 -2.25 -9.79
N ILE A 223 3.80 -0.99 -9.40
CA ILE A 223 2.59 -0.20 -9.65
C ILE A 223 3.02 1.02 -10.45
N GLY A 224 2.26 1.40 -11.48
CA GLY A 224 2.55 2.59 -12.28
C GLY A 224 2.11 3.89 -11.60
N GLU A 225 2.56 5.02 -12.16
CA GLU A 225 2.13 6.33 -11.69
C GLU A 225 0.62 6.50 -11.80
N TYR A 226 0.00 7.12 -10.78
CA TYR A 226 -1.44 7.41 -10.71
C TYR A 226 -2.35 6.19 -10.92
N ALA A 227 -1.84 4.97 -10.69
CA ALA A 227 -2.55 3.72 -11.00
C ALA A 227 -3.92 3.61 -10.29
N PHE A 228 -4.03 4.16 -9.07
CA PHE A 228 -5.26 4.16 -8.27
C PHE A 228 -5.76 5.58 -7.97
N GLU A 229 -5.41 6.57 -8.80
CA GLU A 229 -5.86 7.96 -8.62
C GLU A 229 -7.39 8.04 -8.56
N SER A 230 -7.92 8.71 -7.53
CA SER A 230 -9.35 8.98 -7.36
C SER A 230 -10.21 7.71 -7.32
N THR A 231 -9.70 6.65 -6.68
CA THR A 231 -10.47 5.46 -6.33
C THR A 231 -11.16 5.61 -4.97
N ASN A 232 -12.11 4.72 -4.66
CA ASN A 232 -12.83 4.70 -3.38
C ASN A 232 -12.23 3.69 -2.38
N LEU A 233 -10.95 3.33 -2.53
CA LEU A 233 -10.29 2.39 -1.65
C LEU A 233 -10.33 2.88 -0.19
N ASN A 234 -10.80 2.03 0.72
CA ASN A 234 -10.79 2.31 2.16
C ASN A 234 -9.49 1.85 2.82
N THR A 235 -8.96 0.73 2.36
CA THR A 235 -7.74 0.10 2.87
C THR A 235 -6.86 -0.37 1.73
N VAL A 236 -5.55 -0.31 1.92
CA VAL A 236 -4.53 -0.83 1.00
C VAL A 236 -3.54 -1.68 1.78
N ASP A 237 -3.46 -2.97 1.48
CA ASP A 237 -2.48 -3.88 2.08
C ASP A 237 -1.47 -4.36 1.03
N LEU A 238 -0.28 -3.75 1.04
CA LEU A 238 0.86 -4.10 0.17
C LEU A 238 1.94 -4.90 0.93
N SER A 239 1.71 -5.27 2.19
CA SER A 239 2.73 -5.82 3.10
C SER A 239 3.37 -7.12 2.63
N ASN A 240 2.67 -7.87 1.78
CA ASN A 240 3.15 -9.14 1.22
C ASN A 240 3.61 -9.04 -0.24
N THR A 241 3.55 -7.86 -0.84
CA THR A 241 3.99 -7.65 -2.23
C THR A 241 5.51 -7.52 -2.33
N GLN A 242 6.05 -7.55 -3.55
CA GLN A 242 7.47 -7.38 -3.86
C GLN A 242 7.83 -5.92 -4.23
N ILE A 243 6.92 -4.98 -4.00
CA ILE A 243 7.08 -3.57 -4.36
C ILE A 243 8.19 -2.95 -3.53
N THR A 244 9.15 -2.28 -4.19
CA THR A 244 10.24 -1.54 -3.54
C THR A 244 10.11 -0.02 -3.68
N SER A 245 9.21 0.44 -4.54
CA SER A 245 8.98 1.86 -4.81
C SER A 245 7.50 2.09 -5.10
N LEU A 246 6.90 3.11 -4.46
CA LEU A 246 5.61 3.65 -4.83
C LEU A 246 5.84 4.88 -5.71
N PRO A 247 5.47 4.86 -6.99
CA PRO A 247 5.69 5.98 -7.90
C PRO A 247 4.73 7.15 -7.64
N ASN A 248 4.91 8.22 -8.42
CA ASN A 248 4.15 9.44 -8.29
C ASN A 248 2.64 9.19 -8.37
N GLY A 249 1.90 9.79 -7.46
CA GLY A 249 0.44 9.76 -7.45
C GLY A 249 -0.21 8.39 -7.33
N SER A 250 0.52 7.32 -6.94
CA SER A 250 -0.01 5.94 -6.93
C SER A 250 -1.41 5.82 -6.34
N PHE A 251 -1.70 6.58 -5.27
CA PHE A 251 -2.98 6.67 -4.57
C PHE A 251 -3.42 8.13 -4.40
N TYR A 252 -3.20 8.95 -5.42
CA TYR A 252 -3.57 10.36 -5.43
C TYR A 252 -5.08 10.53 -5.28
N ASN A 253 -5.52 11.41 -4.35
CA ASN A 253 -6.92 11.77 -4.15
C ASN A 253 -7.85 10.57 -3.85
N CYS A 254 -7.36 9.56 -3.11
CA CYS A 254 -8.16 8.45 -2.61
C CYS A 254 -8.86 8.89 -1.31
N GLU A 255 -9.95 9.66 -1.44
CA GLU A 255 -10.62 10.37 -0.33
C GLU A 255 -11.23 9.47 0.76
N GLN A 256 -11.28 8.15 0.54
CA GLN A 256 -11.75 7.17 1.52
C GLN A 256 -10.61 6.38 2.18
N LEU A 257 -9.34 6.55 1.70
CA LEU A 257 -8.22 5.71 2.11
C LEU A 257 -7.71 6.13 3.50
N SER A 258 -8.01 5.32 4.50
CA SER A 258 -7.67 5.60 5.91
C SER A 258 -6.62 4.67 6.52
N ASP A 259 -6.42 3.49 5.93
CA ASP A 259 -5.47 2.47 6.42
C ASP A 259 -4.59 1.94 5.27
N VAL A 260 -3.26 2.01 5.48
CA VAL A 260 -2.27 1.57 4.50
C VAL A 260 -1.21 0.73 5.18
N LYS A 261 -0.98 -0.48 4.67
CA LYS A 261 0.16 -1.32 5.04
C LYS A 261 1.16 -1.35 3.91
N LEU A 262 2.32 -0.78 4.17
CA LEU A 262 3.41 -0.64 3.20
C LEU A 262 4.18 -1.95 2.99
N PRO A 263 4.81 -2.14 1.81
CA PRO A 263 5.73 -3.26 1.55
C PRO A 263 6.94 -3.22 2.48
N LYS A 264 7.44 -4.39 2.88
CA LYS A 264 8.59 -4.53 3.79
C LYS A 264 9.90 -4.00 3.20
N ALA A 265 10.05 -4.12 1.87
CA ALA A 265 11.26 -3.72 1.15
C ALA A 265 11.15 -2.34 0.51
N LEU A 266 10.13 -1.55 0.89
CA LEU A 266 9.91 -0.23 0.30
C LEU A 266 11.06 0.71 0.64
N THR A 267 11.63 1.36 -0.40
CA THR A 267 12.73 2.32 -0.26
C THR A 267 12.33 3.75 -0.64
N TYR A 268 11.26 3.91 -1.42
CA TYR A 268 10.86 5.18 -2.00
C TYR A 268 9.35 5.37 -2.05
N ILE A 269 8.89 6.57 -1.65
CA ILE A 269 7.51 7.02 -1.80
C ILE A 269 7.54 8.28 -2.67
N GLY A 270 6.89 8.22 -3.82
CA GLY A 270 6.92 9.22 -4.88
C GLY A 270 6.11 10.48 -4.62
N ASP A 271 6.29 11.44 -5.49
CA ASP A 271 5.60 12.73 -5.48
C ASP A 271 4.07 12.54 -5.47
N HIS A 272 3.37 13.22 -4.55
CA HIS A 272 1.91 13.12 -4.40
C HIS A 272 1.35 11.69 -4.20
N ALA A 273 2.16 10.69 -3.82
CA ALA A 273 1.73 9.28 -3.79
C ALA A 273 0.42 9.03 -3.02
N PHE A 274 0.19 9.76 -1.92
CA PHE A 274 -1.01 9.70 -1.08
C PHE A 274 -1.64 11.08 -0.86
N TYR A 275 -1.46 12.00 -1.80
CA TYR A 275 -2.05 13.33 -1.74
C TYR A 275 -3.57 13.28 -1.54
N LYS A 276 -4.10 14.00 -0.54
CA LYS A 276 -5.54 14.00 -0.17
C LYS A 276 -6.11 12.62 0.17
N SER A 277 -5.29 11.70 0.65
CA SER A 277 -5.73 10.42 1.20
C SER A 277 -5.74 10.53 2.73
N PRO A 278 -6.90 10.42 3.41
CA PRO A 278 -7.05 10.76 4.83
C PRO A 278 -6.49 9.67 5.77
N ILE A 279 -5.26 9.24 5.52
CA ILE A 279 -4.56 8.20 6.28
C ILE A 279 -4.34 8.70 7.71
N THR A 280 -4.80 7.94 8.70
CA THR A 280 -4.72 8.34 10.13
C THR A 280 -3.46 7.86 10.82
N SER A 281 -2.86 6.78 10.34
CA SER A 281 -1.59 6.23 10.82
C SER A 281 -0.90 5.45 9.72
N ILE A 282 0.42 5.43 9.75
CA ILE A 282 1.24 4.65 8.82
C ILE A 282 2.48 4.15 9.55
N THR A 283 2.93 2.96 9.20
CA THR A 283 4.18 2.40 9.68
C THR A 283 5.14 2.31 8.50
N PHE A 284 6.17 3.13 8.52
CA PHE A 284 7.21 3.09 7.51
C PHE A 284 8.17 1.92 7.75
N PRO A 285 8.53 1.15 6.72
CA PRO A 285 9.54 0.11 6.87
C PRO A 285 10.94 0.73 7.09
N PRO A 286 11.84 0.05 7.82
CA PRO A 286 13.18 0.56 8.10
C PRO A 286 14.04 0.76 6.84
N THR A 287 13.67 0.14 5.73
CA THR A 287 14.34 0.26 4.42
C THR A 287 14.03 1.57 3.70
N LEU A 288 13.03 2.35 4.16
CA LEU A 288 12.61 3.58 3.49
C LEU A 288 13.72 4.63 3.52
N GLN A 289 14.10 5.14 2.35
CA GLN A 289 15.21 6.08 2.18
C GLN A 289 14.73 7.49 1.82
N LYS A 290 13.60 7.61 1.09
CA LYS A 290 13.10 8.89 0.60
C LYS A 290 11.58 8.96 0.60
N ILE A 291 11.05 10.11 1.02
CA ILE A 291 9.65 10.52 0.86
C ILE A 291 9.66 11.79 0.00
N ASP A 292 9.03 11.73 -1.18
CA ASP A 292 9.06 12.81 -2.16
C ASP A 292 8.02 13.90 -1.88
N ALA A 293 8.00 14.94 -2.71
CA ALA A 293 7.22 16.15 -2.48
C ALA A 293 5.71 15.84 -2.39
N TRP A 294 5.03 16.50 -1.45
CA TRP A 294 3.58 16.39 -1.19
C TRP A 294 3.03 14.97 -1.05
N ALA A 295 3.90 13.96 -0.80
CA ALA A 295 3.51 12.55 -0.76
C ALA A 295 2.33 12.27 0.18
N PHE A 296 2.25 12.96 1.32
CA PHE A 296 1.20 12.83 2.34
C PHE A 296 0.51 14.16 2.65
N GLN A 297 0.47 15.09 1.69
CA GLN A 297 -0.24 16.35 1.90
C GLN A 297 -1.75 16.09 2.11
N ASN A 298 -2.35 16.76 3.11
CA ASN A 298 -3.75 16.55 3.52
C ASN A 298 -4.08 15.11 4.00
N ALA A 299 -3.11 14.40 4.57
CA ALA A 299 -3.40 13.21 5.37
C ALA A 299 -3.93 13.60 6.76
N HIS A 300 -4.35 12.61 7.57
CA HIS A 300 -4.95 12.85 8.89
C HIS A 300 -4.11 12.26 10.03
N PHE A 301 -2.80 12.23 9.88
CA PHE A 301 -1.88 11.69 10.89
C PHE A 301 -2.04 12.39 12.23
N LYS A 302 -1.93 11.62 13.32
CA LYS A 302 -1.73 12.14 14.66
C LYS A 302 -0.24 12.21 15.02
N ASN A 303 0.49 11.15 14.70
CA ASN A 303 1.93 11.05 14.90
C ASN A 303 2.58 10.46 13.66
N VAL A 304 3.82 10.85 13.40
CA VAL A 304 4.65 10.31 12.32
C VAL A 304 6.01 9.92 12.88
N VAL A 305 6.49 8.73 12.51
CA VAL A 305 7.83 8.26 12.83
C VAL A 305 8.59 7.99 11.53
N ILE A 306 9.60 8.79 11.27
CA ILE A 306 10.48 8.66 10.10
C ILE A 306 11.61 7.70 10.46
N PRO A 307 11.83 6.64 9.69
CA PRO A 307 12.82 5.61 10.02
C PRO A 307 14.28 6.09 9.85
N THR A 308 15.21 5.36 10.46
CA THR A 308 16.64 5.71 10.54
C THR A 308 17.34 5.78 9.18
N GLN A 309 16.89 5.01 8.21
CA GLN A 309 17.47 5.01 6.85
C GLN A 309 16.90 6.13 5.96
N CYS A 310 15.86 6.82 6.38
CA CYS A 310 15.27 7.90 5.59
C CYS A 310 16.17 9.13 5.64
N SER A 311 16.81 9.43 4.51
CA SER A 311 17.75 10.54 4.38
C SER A 311 17.14 11.80 3.79
N LEU A 312 15.91 11.74 3.27
CA LEU A 312 15.30 12.87 2.57
C LEU A 312 13.78 12.87 2.69
N ILE A 313 13.25 13.97 3.20
CA ILE A 313 11.83 14.33 3.16
C ILE A 313 11.70 15.60 2.33
N GLU A 314 11.08 15.47 1.17
CA GLU A 314 10.97 16.54 0.19
C GLU A 314 9.90 17.59 0.54
N GLN A 315 9.82 18.61 -0.30
CA GLN A 315 8.94 19.77 -0.12
C GLN A 315 7.50 19.37 0.13
N GLY A 316 6.90 19.89 1.22
CA GLY A 316 5.49 19.72 1.53
C GLY A 316 5.05 18.28 1.81
N ALA A 317 5.98 17.34 1.98
CA ALA A 317 5.66 15.90 2.07
C ALA A 317 4.58 15.57 3.09
N PHE A 318 4.52 16.27 4.22
CA PHE A 318 3.50 16.13 5.27
C PHE A 318 2.74 17.44 5.52
N SER A 319 2.68 18.35 4.56
CA SER A 319 1.96 19.61 4.73
C SER A 319 0.45 19.39 4.89
N ASP A 320 -0.22 20.38 5.48
CA ASP A 320 -1.67 20.40 5.68
C ASP A 320 -2.23 19.21 6.49
N ASN A 321 -1.42 18.61 7.37
CA ASN A 321 -1.85 17.55 8.29
C ASN A 321 -2.45 18.17 9.57
N ALA A 322 -3.75 18.50 9.53
CA ALA A 322 -4.43 19.26 10.58
C ALA A 322 -4.48 18.59 11.96
N ASN A 323 -4.22 17.29 12.04
CA ASN A 323 -4.26 16.52 13.30
C ASN A 323 -2.87 16.12 13.81
N LEU A 324 -1.81 16.41 13.08
CA LEU A 324 -0.44 16.03 13.42
C LEU A 324 0.01 16.79 14.69
N THR A 325 0.38 16.05 15.73
CA THR A 325 0.84 16.60 17.02
C THR A 325 2.32 16.36 17.26
N THR A 326 2.86 15.22 16.82
CA THR A 326 4.23 14.81 17.13
C THR A 326 4.89 14.15 15.92
N VAL A 327 6.15 14.50 15.68
CA VAL A 327 6.99 13.89 14.63
C VAL A 327 8.28 13.40 15.27
N PHE A 328 8.68 12.16 14.94
CA PHE A 328 9.98 11.60 15.24
C PHE A 328 10.78 11.43 13.96
N VAL A 329 11.92 12.09 13.84
CA VAL A 329 12.85 11.97 12.71
C VAL A 329 14.08 11.20 13.18
N ASN A 330 14.06 9.87 12.97
CA ASN A 330 15.11 8.98 13.45
C ASN A 330 16.31 8.88 12.48
N GLY A 331 16.21 9.48 11.29
CA GLY A 331 17.29 9.46 10.29
C GLY A 331 18.50 10.27 10.74
N LEU A 332 19.68 9.65 10.85
CA LEU A 332 20.91 10.30 11.29
C LEU A 332 21.38 11.44 10.37
N GLU A 333 21.01 11.41 9.10
CA GLU A 333 21.35 12.40 8.08
C GLU A 333 20.12 12.87 7.32
N CYS A 334 18.95 12.87 7.95
CA CYS A 334 17.69 13.19 7.30
C CYS A 334 17.60 14.68 6.95
N TYR A 335 17.50 14.97 5.66
CA TYR A 335 17.21 16.31 5.17
C TYR A 335 15.71 16.56 5.16
N LEU A 336 15.28 17.64 5.81
CA LEU A 336 13.90 18.13 5.80
C LEU A 336 13.81 19.32 4.84
N ALA A 337 13.15 19.13 3.70
CA ALA A 337 13.01 20.18 2.71
C ALA A 337 11.97 21.24 3.12
N TYR A 338 11.94 22.33 2.37
CA TYR A 338 11.01 23.43 2.55
C TYR A 338 9.56 22.99 2.70
N LYS A 339 8.87 23.48 3.73
CA LYS A 339 7.47 23.18 3.99
C LYS A 339 7.15 21.70 4.28
N ALA A 340 8.12 20.85 4.58
CA ALA A 340 7.88 19.42 4.78
C ALA A 340 6.70 19.13 5.75
N PHE A 341 6.53 19.94 6.81
CA PHE A 341 5.45 19.88 7.80
C PHE A 341 4.69 21.21 7.90
N TRP A 342 4.54 21.92 6.79
CA TRP A 342 3.85 23.21 6.75
C TRP A 342 2.35 23.07 6.97
N SER A 343 1.72 24.08 7.57
CA SER A 343 0.26 24.06 7.81
C SER A 343 -0.22 22.87 8.64
N CYS A 344 0.56 22.52 9.68
CA CYS A 344 0.21 21.50 10.68
C CYS A 344 -0.14 22.16 12.01
N PRO A 345 -1.36 22.73 12.20
CA PRO A 345 -1.68 23.66 13.28
C PRO A 345 -1.61 23.06 14.70
N LYS A 346 -1.62 21.73 14.81
CA LYS A 346 -1.52 21.03 16.10
C LYS A 346 -0.14 20.45 16.37
N LEU A 347 0.84 20.67 15.48
CA LEU A 347 2.19 20.17 15.66
C LEU A 347 2.86 20.93 16.81
N THR A 348 3.11 20.22 17.91
CA THR A 348 3.72 20.77 19.14
C THR A 348 5.14 20.30 19.35
N ASP A 349 5.47 19.07 18.96
CA ASP A 349 6.75 18.44 19.26
C ASP A 349 7.37 17.75 18.04
N ILE A 350 8.65 18.02 17.81
CA ILE A 350 9.45 17.34 16.78
C ILE A 350 10.74 16.84 17.44
N TYR A 351 10.97 15.53 17.38
CA TYR A 351 12.17 14.87 17.88
C TYR A 351 13.11 14.57 16.72
N ILE A 352 14.34 15.08 16.75
CA ILE A 352 15.33 14.93 15.67
C ILE A 352 16.58 14.27 16.22
N THR A 353 16.97 13.10 15.66
CA THR A 353 18.24 12.43 16.00
C THR A 353 19.37 12.79 15.04
N SER A 354 19.08 13.50 13.97
CA SER A 354 20.07 13.88 12.98
C SER A 354 21.17 14.76 13.58
N ASN A 355 22.41 14.43 13.30
CA ASN A 355 23.61 15.25 13.60
C ASN A 355 23.88 16.28 12.50
N LYS A 356 23.12 16.26 11.39
CA LYS A 356 23.17 17.29 10.37
C LYS A 356 22.02 18.26 10.61
N GLU A 357 22.33 19.55 10.51
CA GLU A 357 21.31 20.56 10.43
C GLU A 357 20.22 20.07 9.46
N PRO A 358 18.93 20.05 9.86
CA PRO A 358 17.88 19.97 8.89
C PRO A 358 18.09 21.20 8.01
N VAL A 359 18.78 21.03 6.89
CA VAL A 359 19.13 22.15 6.03
C VAL A 359 17.80 22.72 5.60
N ALA A 360 17.44 23.81 6.25
CA ALA A 360 16.45 24.71 5.70
C ALA A 360 17.01 25.06 4.33
N GLY A 361 16.47 24.40 3.30
CA GLY A 361 16.88 24.63 1.94
C GLY A 361 16.78 26.13 1.67
N ARG A 362 17.32 26.59 0.58
CA ARG A 362 17.39 27.98 0.10
C ARG A 362 16.11 28.83 0.30
N TYR A 363 15.00 28.22 0.78
CA TYR A 363 13.64 28.76 0.82
C TYR A 363 12.96 28.76 2.20
N GLY A 364 13.61 28.35 3.30
CA GLY A 364 13.07 28.47 4.64
C GLY A 364 12.76 27.16 5.37
N PHE A 365 12.22 27.26 6.58
CA PHE A 365 12.01 26.14 7.50
C PHE A 365 10.96 25.13 7.03
N PRO A 366 11.07 23.86 7.46
CA PRO A 366 10.13 22.81 7.12
C PRO A 366 8.75 22.93 7.80
N PHE A 367 8.59 23.79 8.81
CA PHE A 367 7.36 23.96 9.62
C PHE A 367 7.07 25.44 9.90
N ASP A 368 5.79 25.80 10.15
CA ASP A 368 5.31 27.17 10.36
C ASP A 368 4.79 27.47 11.76
N ASN A 369 4.51 26.46 12.58
CA ASN A 369 3.79 26.60 13.84
C ASN A 369 4.66 26.52 15.07
N ASN A 370 5.89 26.90 15.06
CA ASN A 370 6.66 26.99 16.29
C ASN A 370 6.68 25.73 17.19
N PRO A 371 6.82 24.52 16.64
CA PRO A 371 6.89 23.34 17.47
C PRO A 371 8.14 23.37 18.35
N LYS A 372 8.08 22.72 19.48
CA LYS A 372 9.25 22.41 20.30
C LYS A 372 10.10 21.37 19.54
N VAL A 373 11.36 21.67 19.30
CA VAL A 373 12.27 20.76 18.60
C VAL A 373 13.24 20.17 19.63
N HIS A 374 13.15 18.87 19.81
CA HIS A 374 13.98 18.09 20.74
C HIS A 374 15.17 17.50 19.97
N VAL A 375 16.37 17.78 20.44
CA VAL A 375 17.62 17.33 19.82
C VAL A 375 18.55 16.76 20.88
N MET A 376 19.60 16.03 20.47
CA MET A 376 20.67 15.64 21.40
C MET A 376 21.37 16.89 21.96
N MET A 377 21.87 16.82 23.20
CA MET A 377 22.47 17.94 23.91
C MET A 377 23.61 18.59 23.09
N ASP A 378 24.43 17.81 22.43
CA ASP A 378 25.53 18.24 21.56
C ASP A 378 25.07 19.22 20.45
N PHE A 379 23.82 19.11 20.02
CA PHE A 379 23.28 19.84 18.87
C PHE A 379 22.42 21.05 19.27
N VAL A 380 22.06 21.20 20.54
CA VAL A 380 21.25 22.35 21.01
C VAL A 380 21.90 23.67 20.64
N GLY A 381 23.21 23.80 20.78
CA GLY A 381 23.97 24.99 20.40
C GLY A 381 23.90 25.26 18.88
N ILE A 382 24.15 24.23 18.07
CA ILE A 382 24.17 24.31 16.59
C ILE A 382 22.79 24.74 16.07
N PHE A 383 21.74 24.08 16.54
CA PHE A 383 20.37 24.43 16.14
C PHE A 383 19.93 25.82 16.63
N SER A 384 20.41 26.27 17.78
CA SER A 384 20.11 27.62 18.28
C SER A 384 20.78 28.72 17.47
N GLU A 385 21.94 28.48 16.84
CA GLU A 385 22.62 29.43 15.95
C GLU A 385 21.82 29.69 14.67
N LEU A 386 21.01 28.75 14.20
CA LEU A 386 20.12 28.94 13.06
C LEU A 386 19.11 30.08 13.26
N LYS A 387 18.78 30.45 14.51
CA LYS A 387 17.88 31.58 14.84
C LYS A 387 18.44 32.94 14.47
N THR A 388 19.75 33.07 14.34
CA THR A 388 20.44 34.36 14.23
C THR A 388 20.89 34.70 12.81
N SER A 389 20.75 33.82 11.83
CA SER A 389 21.19 34.10 10.46
C SER A 389 20.18 35.02 9.77
N GLU A 390 20.64 36.23 9.39
CA GLU A 390 19.85 37.29 8.75
C GLU A 390 19.18 36.91 7.42
N ASN A 391 19.49 35.73 6.89
CA ASN A 391 18.95 35.22 5.61
C ASN A 391 17.76 34.28 5.77
N TYR A 392 17.36 33.92 6.99
CA TYR A 392 16.23 33.08 7.27
C TYR A 392 15.09 33.92 7.84
N ASN A 393 13.94 33.91 7.14
CA ASN A 393 12.71 34.45 7.71
C ASN A 393 12.40 33.64 8.97
N PRO A 394 12.51 34.20 10.18
CA PRO A 394 12.43 33.43 11.39
C PRO A 394 11.04 32.83 11.52
N CYS A 395 10.94 31.51 11.51
CA CYS A 395 9.90 30.88 12.28
C CYS A 395 10.12 31.40 13.71
N ASN A 396 9.22 32.25 14.16
CA ASN A 396 9.32 32.84 15.49
C ASN A 396 9.41 31.73 16.52
N THR A 397 10.61 31.57 17.10
CA THR A 397 10.85 30.79 18.31
C THR A 397 10.69 29.27 18.26
N THR A 398 11.49 28.57 17.48
CA THR A 398 11.77 27.16 17.78
C THR A 398 12.51 27.07 19.11
N HIS A 399 11.93 26.40 20.09
CA HIS A 399 12.65 26.02 21.29
C HIS A 399 13.40 24.71 21.01
N PHE A 400 14.70 24.74 21.10
CA PHE A 400 15.54 23.56 21.05
C PHE A 400 15.84 23.13 22.47
N ASP A 401 15.41 21.94 22.85
CA ASP A 401 15.61 21.37 24.18
C ASP A 401 16.26 19.99 24.08
N SER A 402 16.97 19.61 25.13
CA SER A 402 17.54 18.28 25.32
C SER A 402 16.69 17.44 26.27
N ASP A 403 15.39 17.38 26.03
CA ASP A 403 14.48 16.56 26.80
C ASP A 403 13.59 15.69 25.90
N PHE A 404 13.19 14.56 26.44
CA PHE A 404 12.28 13.61 25.80
C PHE A 404 11.03 13.45 26.66
N SER A 405 9.87 13.79 26.11
CA SER A 405 8.60 13.69 26.82
C SER A 405 7.97 12.31 26.59
N LEU A 406 7.70 11.60 27.67
CA LEU A 406 7.17 10.24 27.66
C LEU A 406 5.90 10.15 28.49
N THR A 407 4.76 9.86 27.86
CA THR A 407 3.50 9.61 28.57
C THR A 407 3.20 8.11 28.61
N LEU A 408 3.03 7.55 29.81
CA LEU A 408 2.73 6.14 29.98
C LEU A 408 1.24 5.84 29.80
N GLY A 409 0.86 5.16 28.74
CA GLY A 409 -0.50 4.67 28.52
C GLY A 409 -0.92 3.51 29.43
N LYS A 410 0.07 2.81 30.05
CA LYS A 410 -0.09 1.65 30.94
C LYS A 410 0.99 1.68 32.00
N GLU A 411 0.73 1.02 33.16
CA GLU A 411 1.73 0.86 34.22
C GLU A 411 3.01 0.14 33.73
N TRP A 412 2.84 -0.86 32.90
CA TRP A 412 3.92 -1.59 32.24
C TRP A 412 3.84 -1.43 30.74
N THR A 413 4.93 -1.03 30.11
CA THR A 413 5.00 -0.89 28.65
C THR A 413 6.38 -1.27 28.12
N THR A 414 6.47 -1.71 26.88
CA THR A 414 7.74 -1.81 26.16
C THR A 414 8.07 -0.47 25.53
N PHE A 415 9.36 -0.17 25.43
CA PHE A 415 9.85 1.10 24.94
C PHE A 415 11.22 0.94 24.27
N THR A 416 11.52 1.78 23.32
CA THR A 416 12.85 2.04 22.77
C THR A 416 12.91 3.47 22.27
N SER A 417 14.11 4.03 22.22
CA SER A 417 14.36 5.39 21.77
C SER A 417 15.59 5.45 20.87
N ALA A 418 15.56 6.37 19.92
CA ALA A 418 16.71 6.75 19.13
C ALA A 418 17.71 7.66 19.89
N TYR A 419 17.39 8.00 21.16
CA TYR A 419 18.22 8.85 22.01
C TYR A 419 18.82 8.07 23.19
N ASN A 420 19.99 8.49 23.66
CA ASN A 420 20.47 8.16 24.99
C ASN A 420 19.60 8.88 26.03
N LEU A 421 19.03 8.17 26.99
CA LEU A 421 18.08 8.73 27.96
C LEU A 421 18.51 8.48 29.40
N ASP A 422 18.26 9.46 30.29
CA ASP A 422 18.46 9.35 31.72
C ASP A 422 17.13 9.19 32.45
N PHE A 423 16.92 8.02 33.06
CA PHE A 423 15.77 7.67 33.90
C PHE A 423 16.01 7.92 35.38
N SER A 424 17.20 8.38 35.79
CA SER A 424 17.60 8.47 37.18
C SER A 424 16.86 9.54 37.99
N GLY A 425 16.21 10.50 37.31
CA GLY A 425 15.50 11.61 37.96
C GLY A 425 14.15 11.25 38.59
N TYR A 426 13.67 10.00 38.40
CA TYR A 426 12.34 9.59 38.86
C TYR A 426 12.40 8.37 39.80
N GLU A 427 11.69 8.43 40.92
CA GLU A 427 11.54 7.29 41.84
C GLU A 427 10.43 6.33 41.43
N ASP A 428 9.43 6.83 40.71
CA ASP A 428 8.23 6.11 40.27
C ASP A 428 8.30 5.62 38.82
N LEU A 429 9.38 5.93 38.09
CA LEU A 429 9.67 5.41 36.76
C LEU A 429 10.93 4.55 36.77
N THR A 430 10.84 3.32 36.37
CA THR A 430 11.99 2.40 36.26
C THR A 430 12.08 1.79 34.87
N ALA A 431 13.25 1.84 34.27
CA ALA A 431 13.58 1.15 33.01
C ALA A 431 14.28 -0.17 33.29
N TYR A 432 13.99 -1.19 32.50
CA TYR A 432 14.57 -2.52 32.61
C TYR A 432 15.00 -3.04 31.26
N THR A 433 16.12 -3.76 31.21
CA THR A 433 16.43 -4.73 30.16
C THR A 433 15.82 -6.07 30.50
N ALA A 434 15.73 -6.99 29.55
CA ALA A 434 15.10 -8.29 29.78
C ALA A 434 15.88 -9.45 29.16
N LYS A 435 15.98 -10.55 29.90
CA LYS A 435 16.61 -11.80 29.46
C LYS A 435 15.72 -12.99 29.84
N TYR A 436 15.53 -13.93 28.90
CA TYR A 436 14.86 -15.18 29.18
C TYR A 436 15.76 -16.10 30.02
N ASN A 437 15.25 -16.61 31.11
CA ASN A 437 15.90 -17.57 31.98
C ASN A 437 15.29 -18.97 31.77
N GLU A 438 16.05 -19.83 31.10
CA GLU A 438 15.64 -21.19 30.76
C GLU A 438 15.31 -22.04 31.99
N ALA A 439 16.09 -21.91 33.08
CA ALA A 439 15.93 -22.71 34.28
C ALA A 439 14.58 -22.46 34.99
N ASN A 440 14.07 -21.24 34.89
CA ASN A 440 12.84 -20.83 35.56
C ASN A 440 11.63 -20.70 34.60
N ASP A 441 11.86 -20.88 33.28
CA ASP A 441 10.91 -20.59 32.22
C ASP A 441 10.23 -19.23 32.39
N ALA A 442 11.05 -18.21 32.62
CA ALA A 442 10.62 -16.86 32.97
C ALA A 442 11.56 -15.79 32.45
N VAL A 443 11.12 -14.53 32.44
CA VAL A 443 11.93 -13.39 32.00
C VAL A 443 12.49 -12.66 33.22
N ALA A 444 13.80 -12.56 33.29
CA ALA A 444 14.52 -11.76 34.26
C ALA A 444 14.63 -10.32 33.79
N LEU A 445 14.30 -9.36 34.64
CA LEU A 445 14.42 -7.92 34.40
C LEU A 445 15.60 -7.37 35.19
N THR A 446 16.48 -6.64 34.52
CA THR A 446 17.60 -5.91 35.15
C THR A 446 17.33 -4.40 35.07
N PRO A 447 17.27 -3.67 36.20
CA PRO A 447 17.02 -2.24 36.16
C PRO A 447 18.22 -1.47 35.59
N VAL A 448 17.91 -0.43 34.82
CA VAL A 448 18.90 0.48 34.22
C VAL A 448 18.45 1.93 34.43
N LYS A 449 19.39 2.88 34.45
CA LYS A 449 19.14 4.31 34.69
C LYS A 449 19.51 5.19 33.50
N LYS A 450 20.76 5.11 33.04
CA LYS A 450 21.24 5.83 31.86
C LYS A 450 21.39 4.84 30.72
N VAL A 451 20.64 5.00 29.69
CA VAL A 451 20.48 3.98 28.65
C VAL A 451 20.89 4.52 27.30
N ALA A 452 21.71 3.77 26.57
CA ALA A 452 22.09 4.09 25.20
C ALA A 452 20.86 4.07 24.26
N ALA A 453 20.89 4.90 23.24
CA ALA A 453 19.98 4.80 22.09
C ALA A 453 19.89 3.36 21.57
N HIS A 454 18.79 3.04 20.92
CA HIS A 454 18.60 1.71 20.30
C HIS A 454 18.61 0.53 21.30
N THR A 455 18.28 0.81 22.56
CA THR A 455 18.14 -0.21 23.59
C THR A 455 16.67 -0.54 23.80
N GLY A 456 16.27 -1.77 23.54
CA GLY A 456 14.90 -2.23 23.90
C GLY A 456 14.73 -2.29 25.41
N LEU A 457 13.64 -1.74 25.92
CA LEU A 457 13.35 -1.60 27.35
C LEU A 457 11.95 -2.08 27.70
N ILE A 458 11.77 -2.41 28.98
CA ILE A 458 10.48 -2.43 29.64
C ILE A 458 10.48 -1.26 30.62
N LEU A 459 9.43 -0.46 30.59
CA LEU A 459 9.19 0.62 31.54
C LEU A 459 8.10 0.24 32.52
N LYS A 460 8.32 0.56 33.78
CA LYS A 460 7.31 0.53 34.83
C LYS A 460 7.14 1.93 35.41
N GLY A 461 5.93 2.46 35.42
CA GLY A 461 5.64 3.79 35.97
C GLY A 461 4.14 4.02 36.16
N VAL A 462 3.73 5.24 36.44
CA VAL A 462 2.34 5.59 36.72
C VAL A 462 1.56 5.78 35.40
N LYS A 463 0.47 5.06 35.25
CA LYS A 463 -0.40 5.20 34.08
C LYS A 463 -0.98 6.60 33.97
N GLY A 464 -0.83 7.24 32.82
CA GLY A 464 -1.33 8.59 32.51
C GLY A 464 -0.35 9.69 32.88
N GLU A 465 0.73 9.38 33.62
CA GLU A 465 1.77 10.34 33.97
C GLU A 465 2.68 10.61 32.76
N THR A 466 3.18 11.84 32.68
CA THR A 466 4.15 12.29 31.67
C THR A 466 5.49 12.57 32.35
N TYR A 467 6.52 11.92 31.90
CA TYR A 467 7.89 12.06 32.37
C TYR A 467 8.71 12.84 31.34
N THR A 468 9.53 13.78 31.82
CA THR A 468 10.49 14.54 31.00
C THR A 468 11.90 14.00 31.26
N LEU A 469 12.42 13.22 30.32
CA LEU A 469 13.69 12.53 30.44
C LEU A 469 14.80 13.36 29.78
N PRO A 470 15.95 13.61 30.43
CA PRO A 470 17.10 14.21 29.78
C PRO A 470 17.59 13.36 28.59
N ILE A 471 17.80 14.00 27.44
CA ILE A 471 18.53 13.43 26.32
C ILE A 471 20.03 13.67 26.56
N LEU A 472 20.79 12.59 26.67
CA LEU A 472 22.23 12.64 26.92
C LEU A 472 23.02 12.82 25.63
N ASP A 473 24.27 13.26 25.76
CA ASP A 473 25.21 13.41 24.64
C ASP A 473 25.43 12.09 23.90
N SER A 474 25.81 12.16 22.63
CA SER A 474 26.09 10.99 21.82
C SER A 474 27.25 10.13 22.36
N ASN A 475 28.19 10.77 23.07
CA ASN A 475 29.36 10.17 23.67
C ASN A 475 29.34 10.20 25.21
N GLU A 476 28.15 10.20 25.81
CA GLU A 476 28.00 10.28 27.26
C GLU A 476 28.74 9.15 27.97
N ASP A 477 29.64 9.53 28.88
CA ASP A 477 30.30 8.61 29.79
C ASP A 477 29.35 8.20 30.93
N GLY A 478 29.32 6.91 31.25
CA GLY A 478 28.54 6.39 32.37
C GLY A 478 27.15 5.90 32.00
N LEU A 479 26.90 5.59 30.71
CA LEU A 479 25.77 4.76 30.31
C LEU A 479 25.85 3.39 30.97
N ASP A 480 24.72 2.85 31.42
CA ASP A 480 24.67 1.52 32.00
C ASP A 480 25.08 0.45 30.98
N ALA A 481 25.95 -0.44 31.38
CA ALA A 481 26.34 -1.56 30.54
C ALA A 481 25.16 -2.50 30.35
N VAL A 482 24.67 -2.58 29.14
CA VAL A 482 23.58 -3.48 28.77
C VAL A 482 24.18 -4.75 28.17
N THR A 483 24.19 -5.83 28.95
CA THR A 483 24.65 -7.15 28.50
C THR A 483 23.47 -8.10 28.42
N ASP A 484 23.47 -8.94 27.36
CA ASP A 484 22.48 -10.01 27.22
C ASP A 484 21.01 -9.58 27.16
N ASN A 485 20.70 -8.33 26.76
CA ASN A 485 19.34 -7.87 26.54
C ASN A 485 18.73 -8.57 25.33
N GLN A 486 17.61 -9.25 25.51
CA GLN A 486 16.88 -9.92 24.45
C GLN A 486 15.64 -9.15 23.97
N LEU A 487 15.46 -7.91 24.43
CA LEU A 487 14.45 -7.03 23.87
C LEU A 487 14.96 -6.46 22.54
N VAL A 488 14.18 -6.70 21.51
CA VAL A 488 14.46 -6.17 20.16
C VAL A 488 14.23 -4.68 20.15
N ASP A 489 15.19 -3.94 19.62
CA ASP A 489 15.05 -2.51 19.33
C ASP A 489 14.05 -2.30 18.19
N CYS A 490 13.04 -1.48 18.44
CA CYS A 490 12.05 -1.07 17.46
C CYS A 490 11.98 0.45 17.38
N VAL A 491 13.12 1.13 17.32
CA VAL A 491 13.18 2.57 16.99
C VAL A 491 12.48 2.78 15.66
N ASP A 492 12.78 1.91 14.69
CA ASP A 492 11.96 1.74 13.50
C ASP A 492 10.98 0.58 13.66
N ALA A 493 10.06 0.44 12.70
CA ALA A 493 9.19 -0.72 12.66
C ALA A 493 9.98 -2.00 12.38
N VAL A 494 9.79 -3.05 13.19
CA VAL A 494 10.42 -4.35 13.00
C VAL A 494 9.37 -5.38 12.64
N TRP A 495 9.62 -6.18 11.60
CA TRP A 495 8.71 -7.22 11.19
C TRP A 495 8.86 -8.47 12.08
N SER A 496 7.81 -8.78 12.84
CA SER A 496 7.69 -10.08 13.53
C SER A 496 7.16 -11.12 12.54
N SER A 497 7.94 -12.19 12.36
CA SER A 497 7.63 -13.27 11.41
C SER A 497 6.57 -14.25 11.88
N ASN A 498 5.98 -14.04 13.06
CA ASN A 498 5.16 -15.06 13.74
C ASN A 498 5.98 -16.32 14.06
N SER A 499 7.28 -16.12 14.35
CA SER A 499 8.13 -17.23 14.79
C SER A 499 7.74 -17.67 16.19
N ASN A 500 8.09 -18.88 16.53
CA ASN A 500 7.94 -19.39 17.92
C ASN A 500 8.84 -18.65 18.93
N GLU A 501 9.50 -17.60 18.51
CA GLU A 501 10.60 -16.90 19.20
C GLU A 501 10.21 -15.49 19.64
N ASP A 502 9.13 -14.89 19.06
CA ASP A 502 8.70 -13.51 19.35
C ASP A 502 7.63 -13.46 20.45
N TYR A 503 7.88 -12.66 21.49
CA TYR A 503 6.97 -12.47 22.62
C TYR A 503 6.71 -10.99 22.89
N PHE A 504 5.44 -10.63 22.98
CA PHE A 504 4.98 -9.27 23.24
C PHE A 504 4.48 -9.11 24.67
N LEU A 505 4.76 -7.97 25.29
CA LEU A 505 4.30 -7.66 26.64
C LEU A 505 2.79 -7.35 26.64
N SER A 506 2.01 -8.15 27.36
CA SER A 506 0.58 -7.96 27.54
C SER A 506 0.18 -8.29 28.98
N GLY A 507 -0.43 -7.30 29.67
CA GLY A 507 -0.88 -7.46 31.06
C GLY A 507 0.24 -7.84 32.03
N GLY A 508 1.47 -7.30 31.82
CA GLY A 508 2.65 -7.59 32.66
C GLY A 508 3.27 -8.98 32.45
N LYS A 509 2.96 -9.64 31.35
CA LYS A 509 3.52 -10.95 30.96
C LYS A 509 3.91 -10.91 29.48
N PHE A 510 4.91 -11.70 29.11
CA PHE A 510 5.24 -11.91 27.70
C PHE A 510 4.37 -13.00 27.09
N VAL A 511 3.64 -12.67 26.06
CA VAL A 511 2.75 -13.54 25.29
C VAL A 511 3.35 -13.78 23.92
N LYS A 512 3.41 -15.05 23.50
CA LYS A 512 3.90 -15.44 22.18
C LYS A 512 3.09 -14.76 21.07
N SER A 513 3.77 -14.29 20.04
CA SER A 513 3.12 -13.80 18.83
C SER A 513 2.40 -14.94 18.11
N ILE A 514 1.15 -14.71 17.73
CA ILE A 514 0.33 -15.67 16.96
C ILE A 514 0.11 -15.22 15.51
N ASN A 515 0.46 -13.96 15.20
CA ASN A 515 0.29 -13.37 13.88
C ASN A 515 1.59 -12.64 13.48
N ALA A 516 2.00 -12.80 12.22
CA ALA A 516 3.04 -11.98 11.64
C ALA A 516 2.56 -10.53 11.50
N GLY A 517 3.44 -9.58 11.71
CA GLY A 517 3.10 -8.15 11.62
C GLY A 517 4.24 -7.23 12.02
N TRP A 518 4.03 -5.92 11.88
CA TRP A 518 4.99 -4.92 12.32
C TRP A 518 4.90 -4.67 13.82
N ALA A 519 6.03 -4.76 14.52
CA ALA A 519 6.19 -4.12 15.82
C ALA A 519 6.31 -2.62 15.60
N LEU A 520 5.49 -1.83 16.31
CA LEU A 520 5.40 -0.38 16.10
C LEU A 520 6.66 0.33 16.60
N PRO A 521 7.09 1.42 15.95
CA PRO A 521 8.18 2.27 16.42
C PRO A 521 7.99 2.73 17.86
N GLY A 522 9.09 2.87 18.58
CA GLY A 522 9.09 3.25 20.01
C GLY A 522 8.62 2.14 20.95
N LYS A 523 8.46 0.91 20.47
CA LYS A 523 8.15 -0.31 21.24
C LYS A 523 9.30 -1.29 21.16
N SER A 524 9.28 -2.32 22.01
CA SER A 524 10.19 -3.45 21.92
C SER A 524 9.44 -4.75 22.17
N PHE A 525 10.01 -5.87 21.75
CA PHE A 525 9.50 -7.20 22.05
C PHE A 525 10.65 -8.13 22.43
N LEU A 526 10.36 -9.20 23.14
CA LEU A 526 11.35 -10.19 23.56
C LEU A 526 11.54 -11.22 22.45
N TYR A 527 12.80 -11.44 22.05
CA TYR A 527 13.21 -12.46 21.10
C TYR A 527 14.01 -13.54 21.80
N ILE A 528 13.60 -14.80 21.65
CA ILE A 528 14.30 -15.95 22.24
C ILE A 528 14.80 -16.85 21.09
N SER A 529 16.05 -16.66 20.69
CA SER A 529 16.66 -17.27 19.50
C SER A 529 16.73 -18.81 19.52
N SER A 530 16.78 -19.42 20.71
CA SER A 530 16.74 -20.88 20.88
C SER A 530 15.34 -21.47 20.93
N GLY A 531 14.31 -20.61 20.85
CA GLY A 531 12.95 -21.00 21.20
C GLY A 531 12.80 -21.23 22.71
N ARG A 532 11.56 -21.44 23.16
CA ARG A 532 11.30 -21.74 24.58
C ARG A 532 11.51 -23.24 24.84
N VAL A 533 12.33 -23.56 25.85
CA VAL A 533 12.71 -24.94 26.18
C VAL A 533 11.50 -25.88 26.38
N ASN A 534 10.43 -25.40 26.99
CA ASN A 534 9.27 -26.22 27.32
C ASN A 534 8.13 -26.18 26.26
N GLN A 535 8.30 -25.47 25.15
CA GLN A 535 7.28 -25.28 24.09
C GLN A 535 5.85 -24.98 24.60
N SER A 536 5.76 -24.48 25.85
CA SER A 536 4.46 -24.15 26.48
C SER A 536 3.89 -22.90 25.87
N GLU A 537 2.62 -22.92 25.46
CA GLU A 537 1.89 -21.74 24.97
C GLU A 537 1.50 -20.76 26.11
N SER A 538 1.78 -21.12 27.36
CA SER A 538 1.48 -20.25 28.51
C SER A 538 2.33 -18.98 28.49
N PRO A 539 1.79 -17.81 28.87
CA PRO A 539 2.57 -16.58 28.98
C PRO A 539 3.78 -16.71 29.89
N LEU A 540 4.91 -16.15 29.49
CA LEU A 540 6.12 -16.11 30.31
C LEU A 540 5.92 -15.18 31.51
N ARG A 541 6.29 -15.65 32.68
CA ARG A 541 6.34 -14.82 33.90
C ARG A 541 7.52 -13.86 33.85
N VAL A 542 7.37 -12.73 34.51
CA VAL A 542 8.39 -11.70 34.62
C VAL A 542 8.79 -11.55 36.08
N TYR A 543 10.09 -11.48 36.37
CA TYR A 543 10.61 -11.18 37.69
C TYR A 543 11.79 -10.23 37.62
N VAL A 544 12.01 -9.45 38.68
CA VAL A 544 13.19 -8.57 38.77
C VAL A 544 14.34 -9.35 39.35
N ASP A 545 15.48 -9.37 38.63
CA ASP A 545 16.68 -10.01 39.11
C ASP A 545 17.43 -9.07 40.07
N ASN A 546 17.34 -9.36 41.35
CA ASN A 546 17.94 -8.54 42.41
C ASN A 546 19.42 -8.86 42.68
N THR A 547 20.10 -9.62 41.85
CA THR A 547 21.52 -9.96 42.09
C THR A 547 22.48 -8.77 41.89
N ALA A 548 22.03 -7.67 41.32
CA ALA A 548 22.84 -6.49 41.02
C ALA A 548 22.64 -5.28 41.93
N THR A 549 21.71 -5.25 42.90
CA THR A 549 21.62 -4.33 44.07
C THR A 549 20.25 -4.51 44.74
N ALA A 550 20.23 -4.58 46.07
CA ALA A 550 19.02 -4.79 46.85
C ALA A 550 17.96 -3.72 46.60
N ILE A 551 16.84 -4.08 45.98
CA ILE A 551 15.58 -3.35 46.06
C ILE A 551 14.63 -4.20 46.90
N ASN A 552 14.47 -3.81 48.16
CA ASN A 552 13.47 -4.40 49.04
C ASN A 552 12.07 -4.02 48.56
N GLY A 553 11.25 -5.02 48.25
CA GLY A 553 9.81 -4.77 48.12
C GLY A 553 9.00 -5.61 47.12
N ILE A 554 9.53 -6.72 46.59
CA ILE A 554 8.65 -7.68 45.91
C ILE A 554 8.68 -9.00 46.66
N THR A 555 7.66 -9.21 47.52
CA THR A 555 7.45 -10.50 48.20
C THR A 555 7.04 -11.54 47.15
N ASN A 556 7.73 -12.67 47.19
CA ASN A 556 7.29 -13.90 46.53
C ASN A 556 5.91 -14.31 47.08
N ASN A 557 4.84 -13.87 46.44
CA ASN A 557 3.53 -14.41 46.75
C ASN A 557 3.37 -15.73 46.01
N PRO A 558 3.00 -16.82 46.69
CA PRO A 558 2.68 -18.07 46.06
C PRO A 558 1.51 -17.87 45.11
N VAL A 559 1.53 -18.64 44.03
CA VAL A 559 0.51 -18.66 42.98
C VAL A 559 -0.89 -18.69 43.62
N VAL A 560 -1.52 -17.54 43.74
CA VAL A 560 -2.96 -17.48 43.95
C VAL A 560 -3.57 -17.91 42.61
N LYS A 561 -4.16 -19.11 42.59
CA LYS A 561 -5.00 -19.52 41.47
C LYS A 561 -6.06 -18.44 41.32
N ASP A 562 -6.02 -17.70 40.21
CA ASP A 562 -7.06 -16.73 39.93
C ASP A 562 -8.36 -17.49 39.64
N GLU A 563 -9.22 -17.59 40.64
CA GLU A 563 -10.52 -18.28 40.50
C GLU A 563 -11.51 -17.52 39.62
N ALA A 564 -11.06 -16.45 38.98
CA ALA A 564 -11.89 -15.64 38.11
C ALA A 564 -12.17 -16.33 36.77
N TYR A 565 -13.39 -16.14 36.29
CA TYR A 565 -13.79 -16.50 34.94
C TYR A 565 -13.64 -15.28 34.00
N TYR A 566 -13.19 -15.50 32.79
CA TYR A 566 -13.09 -14.50 31.76
C TYR A 566 -13.88 -14.93 30.51
N ASN A 567 -14.54 -14.00 29.85
CA ASN A 567 -15.16 -14.29 28.55
C ASN A 567 -14.07 -14.49 27.47
N LEU A 568 -14.47 -14.86 26.26
CA LEU A 568 -13.53 -15.10 25.14
C LEU A 568 -12.79 -13.81 24.67
N GLN A 569 -13.25 -12.63 25.09
CA GLN A 569 -12.58 -11.33 24.87
C GLN A 569 -11.63 -10.94 26.02
N GLY A 570 -11.43 -11.82 27.01
CA GLY A 570 -10.51 -11.57 28.13
C GLY A 570 -11.09 -10.66 29.24
N VAL A 571 -12.39 -10.37 29.22
CA VAL A 571 -13.05 -9.55 30.25
C VAL A 571 -13.47 -10.44 31.43
N LYS A 572 -13.12 -10.04 32.66
CA LYS A 572 -13.49 -10.74 33.90
C LYS A 572 -15.00 -10.75 34.10
N VAL A 573 -15.56 -11.95 34.34
CA VAL A 573 -16.99 -12.18 34.55
C VAL A 573 -17.25 -12.49 36.02
N GLN A 574 -17.99 -11.65 36.72
CA GLN A 574 -18.21 -11.79 38.17
C GLN A 574 -19.14 -12.98 38.55
N ARG A 575 -20.07 -13.36 37.69
CA ARG A 575 -21.00 -14.50 37.93
C ARG A 575 -21.30 -15.19 36.59
N PRO A 576 -20.45 -16.11 36.13
CA PRO A 576 -20.72 -16.85 34.90
C PRO A 576 -21.85 -17.85 35.14
N GLN A 577 -22.92 -17.83 34.34
CA GLN A 577 -24.04 -18.77 34.49
C GLN A 577 -23.99 -19.88 33.40
N HIS A 578 -24.08 -19.51 32.14
CA HIS A 578 -24.02 -20.43 31.01
C HIS A 578 -23.12 -19.87 29.94
N GLY A 579 -22.36 -20.71 29.23
CA GLY A 579 -21.52 -20.29 28.11
C GLY A 579 -20.09 -20.79 28.20
N VAL A 580 -19.24 -20.24 27.33
CA VAL A 580 -17.83 -20.60 27.22
C VAL A 580 -16.99 -19.51 27.88
N PHE A 581 -16.16 -19.87 28.84
CA PHE A 581 -15.31 -18.96 29.61
C PHE A 581 -13.87 -19.49 29.65
N ILE A 582 -12.93 -18.61 30.05
CA ILE A 582 -11.56 -18.98 30.40
C ILE A 582 -11.45 -18.93 31.92
N HIS A 583 -11.05 -20.02 32.54
CA HIS A 583 -10.79 -20.14 33.96
C HIS A 583 -9.47 -20.87 34.19
N ASN A 584 -8.58 -20.29 34.97
CA ASN A 584 -7.20 -20.78 35.16
C ASN A 584 -6.47 -21.07 33.85
N GLY A 585 -6.62 -20.20 32.84
CA GLY A 585 -6.00 -20.36 31.52
C GLY A 585 -6.58 -21.46 30.62
N LYS A 586 -7.68 -22.14 31.05
CA LYS A 586 -8.33 -23.19 30.28
C LYS A 586 -9.74 -22.79 29.86
N LYS A 587 -10.14 -23.23 28.69
CA LYS A 587 -11.52 -23.09 28.20
C LYS A 587 -12.45 -23.95 29.01
N VAL A 588 -13.45 -23.37 29.65
CA VAL A 588 -14.46 -24.02 30.45
C VAL A 588 -15.83 -23.74 29.86
N VAL A 589 -16.66 -24.77 29.75
CA VAL A 589 -18.06 -24.66 29.34
C VAL A 589 -18.92 -24.84 30.59
N LEU A 590 -19.62 -23.79 30.99
CA LEU A 590 -20.65 -23.87 32.03
C LEU A 590 -21.99 -24.14 31.36
N LYS A 591 -22.65 -25.21 31.77
CA LYS A 591 -23.95 -25.66 31.25
C LYS A 591 -25.11 -25.09 32.06
#